data_09573ae8714d362703dcf35750211136
#
_entry.id   09573ae8714d362703dcf35750211136
#
_cell.length_a   1.000
_cell.length_b   1.000
_cell.length_c   1.000
_cell.angle_alpha   90.00
_cell.angle_beta   90.00
_cell.angle_gamma   90.00
#
_symmetry.space_group_name_H-M   'P 1'
#
loop_
_entity.id
_entity.type
_entity.pdbx_description
1 polymer ?
#
loop_
_entity_poly.entity_id
_entity_poly.type
_entity_poly.pdbx_seq_one_letter_code
_entity_poly.pdbx_strand_id
1 'polypeptide(L)'
;MQKLYKTAYHTNPMLVENTITLASLYKILFEEEPLTLSDQCMQKLEESFHFLKTFSNDKIIYGINTGFGPMAQYRIEDESLSQLQYNIIRSHATGAGQPLPERYVKAAMVARLYTFLQGKSGVHKELALLITEFINRGITPYVPEHGSVGASGDLVQLAHIALTLIGEGEVFYQGKKRDTASVLAENGLQPFKMHIR
;
A
#
# COMPACT_ATOMS: atom_id res chain seq x y z
N MET A 1 13.92 13.98 -7.42
CA MET A 1 12.71 13.61 -6.68
C MET A 1 12.92 13.16 -5.23
N GLN A 2 14.11 12.70 -4.82
CA GLN A 2 14.41 12.32 -3.42
C GLN A 2 14.37 13.47 -2.38
N LYS A 3 14.29 14.73 -2.78
CA LYS A 3 14.32 15.90 -1.86
C LYS A 3 12.97 16.21 -1.16
N LEU A 4 11.85 15.60 -1.57
CA LEU A 4 10.51 15.95 -1.06
C LEU A 4 10.10 15.20 0.22
N TYR A 5 10.80 14.14 0.62
CA TYR A 5 10.40 13.29 1.73
C TYR A 5 11.33 13.33 2.96
N LYS A 6 12.17 14.36 3.08
CA LYS A 6 12.97 14.52 4.30
C LYS A 6 12.15 15.22 5.40
N THR A 7 11.35 14.46 6.11
CA THR A 7 10.84 14.85 7.43
C THR A 7 12.00 14.73 8.43
N ALA A 8 12.26 15.77 9.23
CA ALA A 8 13.25 15.72 10.29
C ALA A 8 12.74 14.82 11.43
N TYR A 9 13.13 13.55 11.44
CA TYR A 9 12.95 12.69 12.60
C TYR A 9 14.05 12.98 13.62
N HIS A 10 13.69 13.09 14.89
CA HIS A 10 14.65 13.32 16.00
C HIS A 10 15.49 12.07 16.34
N THR A 11 15.20 10.93 15.72
CA THR A 11 15.93 9.66 15.86
C THR A 11 16.40 9.17 14.50
N ASN A 12 17.54 8.46 14.44
CA ASN A 12 17.97 7.82 13.22
C ASN A 12 16.93 6.75 12.83
N PRO A 13 16.32 6.84 11.62
CA PRO A 13 15.31 5.88 11.21
C PRO A 13 15.89 4.49 11.07
N MET A 14 15.08 3.48 11.41
CA MET A 14 15.43 2.08 11.18
C MET A 14 15.57 1.83 9.69
N LEU A 15 16.75 1.39 9.25
CA LEU A 15 16.96 0.98 7.87
C LEU A 15 16.24 -0.35 7.62
N VAL A 16 15.28 -0.32 6.69
CA VAL A 16 14.49 -1.50 6.32
C VAL A 16 15.20 -2.26 5.22
N GLU A 17 15.49 -3.52 5.50
CA GLU A 17 15.96 -4.52 4.56
C GLU A 17 14.85 -5.53 4.21
N ASN A 18 15.20 -6.67 3.62
CA ASN A 18 14.22 -7.65 3.14
C ASN A 18 13.52 -8.46 4.23
N THR A 19 14.02 -8.43 5.45
CA THR A 19 13.52 -9.24 6.57
C THR A 19 13.08 -8.37 7.72
N ILE A 20 11.98 -8.75 8.36
CA ILE A 20 11.53 -8.15 9.60
C ILE A 20 11.64 -9.18 10.72
N THR A 21 12.20 -8.76 11.87
CA THR A 21 12.19 -9.54 13.10
C THR A 21 11.05 -9.12 13.99
N LEU A 22 10.67 -9.97 14.95
CA LEU A 22 9.68 -9.57 15.97
C LEU A 22 10.15 -8.36 16.78
N ALA A 23 11.46 -8.26 17.05
CA ALA A 23 12.02 -7.10 17.74
C ALA A 23 11.88 -5.82 16.93
N SER A 24 12.16 -5.85 15.61
CA SER A 24 11.97 -4.70 14.71
C SER A 24 10.50 -4.31 14.62
N LEU A 25 9.61 -5.30 14.49
CA LEU A 25 8.17 -5.05 14.45
C LEU A 25 7.68 -4.40 15.76
N TYR A 26 8.17 -4.89 16.91
CA TYR A 26 7.85 -4.31 18.20
C TYR A 26 8.22 -2.82 18.28
N LYS A 27 9.43 -2.47 17.87
CA LYS A 27 9.91 -1.09 17.85
C LYS A 27 9.04 -0.19 16.97
N ILE A 28 8.68 -0.66 15.76
CA ILE A 28 7.81 0.09 14.84
C ILE A 28 6.42 0.32 15.44
N LEU A 29 5.85 -0.71 16.08
CA LEU A 29 4.45 -0.67 16.55
C LEU A 29 4.27 -0.02 17.91
N PHE A 30 5.26 -0.13 18.80
CA PHE A 30 5.14 0.27 20.20
C PHE A 30 6.08 1.41 20.60
N GLU A 31 7.23 1.55 19.91
CA GLU A 31 8.22 2.60 20.18
C GLU A 31 8.20 3.69 19.08
N GLU A 32 7.33 3.51 18.07
CA GLU A 32 7.14 4.45 16.95
C GLU A 32 8.44 4.75 16.19
N GLU A 33 9.38 3.79 16.16
CA GLU A 33 10.64 3.96 15.46
C GLU A 33 10.38 4.18 13.97
N PRO A 34 10.86 5.30 13.37
CA PRO A 34 10.59 5.59 11.97
C PRO A 34 11.39 4.68 11.05
N LEU A 35 10.88 4.45 9.84
CA LEU A 35 11.44 3.57 8.83
C LEU A 35 12.12 4.35 7.71
N THR A 36 13.21 3.80 7.17
CA THR A 36 13.81 4.25 5.90
C THR A 36 14.10 3.02 5.03
N LEU A 37 13.72 3.06 3.77
CA LEU A 37 13.97 1.97 2.83
C LEU A 37 15.41 2.03 2.34
N SER A 38 16.10 0.88 2.30
CA SER A 38 17.45 0.78 1.76
C SER A 38 17.45 0.94 0.23
N ASP A 39 18.55 1.44 -0.32
CA ASP A 39 18.73 1.54 -1.78
C ASP A 39 18.57 0.18 -2.46
N GLN A 40 19.02 -0.90 -1.82
CA GLN A 40 18.86 -2.26 -2.33
C GLN A 40 17.38 -2.66 -2.45
N CYS A 41 16.55 -2.31 -1.45
CA CYS A 41 15.10 -2.55 -1.53
C CYS A 41 14.46 -1.74 -2.64
N MET A 42 14.85 -0.48 -2.79
CA MET A 42 14.34 0.39 -3.85
C MET A 42 14.71 -0.13 -5.23
N GLN A 43 15.94 -0.61 -5.42
CA GLN A 43 16.37 -1.23 -6.66
C GLN A 43 15.57 -2.49 -7.00
N LYS A 44 15.35 -3.39 -6.03
CA LYS A 44 14.53 -4.61 -6.23
C LYS A 44 13.09 -4.28 -6.65
N LEU A 45 12.49 -3.24 -6.08
CA LEU A 45 11.17 -2.79 -6.46
C LEU A 45 11.16 -2.32 -7.93
N GLU A 46 12.12 -1.51 -8.33
CA GLU A 46 12.24 -1.03 -9.70
C GLU A 46 12.46 -2.18 -10.71
N GLU A 47 13.37 -3.09 -10.40
CA GLU A 47 13.65 -4.27 -11.22
C GLU A 47 12.39 -5.15 -11.39
N SER A 48 11.67 -5.41 -10.30
CA SER A 48 10.42 -6.19 -10.33
C SER A 48 9.33 -5.50 -11.14
N PHE A 49 9.17 -4.19 -11.00
CA PHE A 49 8.22 -3.40 -11.76
C PHE A 49 8.54 -3.41 -13.26
N HIS A 50 9.80 -3.17 -13.63
CA HIS A 50 10.25 -3.21 -15.03
C HIS A 50 10.13 -4.60 -15.63
N PHE A 51 10.48 -5.65 -14.88
CA PHE A 51 10.28 -7.03 -15.31
C PHE A 51 8.81 -7.28 -15.67
N LEU A 52 7.88 -6.95 -14.76
CA LEU A 52 6.47 -7.17 -14.98
C LEU A 52 5.96 -6.39 -16.20
N LYS A 53 6.37 -5.14 -16.34
CA LYS A 53 6.04 -4.28 -17.47
C LYS A 53 6.45 -4.90 -18.81
N THR A 54 7.67 -5.40 -18.90
CA THR A 54 8.18 -6.03 -20.12
C THR A 54 7.55 -7.40 -20.36
N PHE A 55 7.43 -8.21 -19.31
CA PHE A 55 6.94 -9.57 -19.38
C PHE A 55 5.46 -9.66 -19.78
N SER A 56 4.66 -8.65 -19.44
CA SER A 56 3.21 -8.63 -19.69
C SER A 56 2.81 -8.18 -21.10
N ASN A 57 3.74 -7.65 -21.92
CA ASN A 57 3.40 -7.07 -23.22
C ASN A 57 2.70 -8.06 -24.16
N ASP A 58 3.20 -9.30 -24.25
CA ASP A 58 2.69 -10.31 -25.17
C ASP A 58 1.98 -11.49 -24.48
N LYS A 59 1.63 -11.32 -23.19
CA LYS A 59 1.05 -12.40 -22.39
C LYS A 59 -0.24 -11.98 -21.71
N ILE A 60 -1.13 -12.95 -21.55
CA ILE A 60 -2.33 -12.80 -20.72
C ILE A 60 -1.96 -13.23 -19.30
N ILE A 61 -1.96 -12.29 -18.36
CA ILE A 61 -1.58 -12.53 -16.99
C ILE A 61 -2.74 -12.13 -16.08
N TYR A 62 -3.25 -13.09 -15.32
CA TYR A 62 -4.35 -12.89 -14.40
C TYR A 62 -4.08 -11.73 -13.41
N GLY A 63 -5.04 -10.84 -13.29
CA GLY A 63 -4.96 -9.69 -12.39
C GLY A 63 -4.05 -8.56 -12.85
N ILE A 64 -3.43 -8.74 -14.03
CA ILE A 64 -2.51 -7.77 -14.62
C ILE A 64 -3.14 -7.10 -15.83
N ASN A 65 -3.54 -7.87 -16.82
CA ASN A 65 -4.18 -7.42 -18.05
C ASN A 65 -5.44 -8.22 -18.39
N THR A 66 -6.07 -8.82 -17.38
CA THR A 66 -7.36 -9.51 -17.49
C THR A 66 -8.36 -8.94 -16.50
N GLY A 67 -9.63 -9.27 -16.69
CA GLY A 67 -10.63 -9.16 -15.63
C GLY A 67 -10.36 -10.14 -14.49
N PHE A 68 -11.24 -10.17 -13.49
CA PHE A 68 -11.11 -10.98 -12.28
C PHE A 68 -12.26 -12.00 -12.17
N GLY A 69 -12.02 -13.10 -11.45
CA GLY A 69 -13.01 -14.16 -11.26
C GLY A 69 -13.53 -14.69 -12.59
N PRO A 70 -14.86 -14.68 -12.86
CA PRO A 70 -15.42 -15.15 -14.12
C PRO A 70 -14.92 -14.42 -15.36
N MET A 71 -14.39 -13.20 -15.20
CA MET A 71 -13.86 -12.37 -16.28
C MET A 71 -12.36 -12.57 -16.51
N ALA A 72 -11.73 -13.52 -15.84
CA ALA A 72 -10.28 -13.79 -15.94
C ALA A 72 -9.80 -14.16 -17.35
N GLN A 73 -10.68 -14.67 -18.21
CA GLN A 73 -10.39 -15.04 -19.59
C GLN A 73 -10.41 -13.84 -20.57
N TYR A 74 -10.94 -12.70 -20.14
CA TYR A 74 -11.05 -11.52 -21.00
C TYR A 74 -9.86 -10.61 -20.79
N ARG A 75 -9.11 -10.33 -21.87
CA ARG A 75 -8.08 -9.30 -21.88
C ARG A 75 -8.73 -7.94 -21.79
N ILE A 76 -8.18 -7.10 -20.94
CA ILE A 76 -8.59 -5.71 -20.79
C ILE A 76 -7.68 -4.83 -21.64
N GLU A 77 -8.25 -3.89 -22.38
CA GLU A 77 -7.50 -2.92 -23.16
C GLU A 77 -6.69 -2.01 -22.25
N ASP A 78 -5.49 -1.63 -22.69
CA ASP A 78 -4.52 -0.90 -21.88
C ASP A 78 -5.08 0.42 -21.32
N GLU A 79 -5.92 1.10 -22.10
CA GLU A 79 -6.61 2.33 -21.70
C GLU A 79 -7.54 2.15 -20.49
N SER A 80 -8.11 0.97 -20.33
CA SER A 80 -9.05 0.62 -19.26
C SER A 80 -8.38 0.00 -18.03
N LEU A 81 -7.11 -0.42 -18.11
CA LEU A 81 -6.43 -1.12 -17.03
C LEU A 81 -6.31 -0.28 -15.76
N SER A 82 -5.97 1.00 -15.90
CA SER A 82 -5.87 1.90 -14.75
C SER A 82 -7.21 2.04 -14.04
N GLN A 83 -8.29 2.27 -14.80
CA GLN A 83 -9.64 2.39 -14.23
C GLN A 83 -10.09 1.09 -13.56
N LEU A 84 -9.75 -0.07 -14.12
CA LEU A 84 -10.04 -1.36 -13.51
C LEU A 84 -9.40 -1.51 -12.12
N GLN A 85 -8.14 -1.08 -11.96
CA GLN A 85 -7.45 -1.14 -10.66
C GLN A 85 -8.12 -0.24 -9.62
N TYR A 86 -8.50 0.99 -9.98
CA TYR A 86 -9.30 1.84 -9.09
C TYR A 86 -10.64 1.20 -8.72
N ASN A 87 -11.34 0.64 -9.70
CA ASN A 87 -12.65 0.04 -9.49
C ASN A 87 -12.56 -1.19 -8.57
N ILE A 88 -11.50 -2.01 -8.67
CA ILE A 88 -11.29 -3.15 -7.77
C ILE A 88 -11.12 -2.68 -6.34
N ILE A 89 -10.26 -1.70 -6.10
CA ILE A 89 -10.07 -1.14 -4.75
C ILE A 89 -11.40 -0.65 -4.19
N ARG A 90 -12.12 0.17 -4.94
CA ARG A 90 -13.41 0.74 -4.51
C ARG A 90 -14.48 -0.31 -4.27
N SER A 91 -14.60 -1.30 -5.14
CA SER A 91 -15.60 -2.36 -5.03
C SER A 91 -15.33 -3.35 -3.90
N HIS A 92 -14.09 -3.48 -3.46
CA HIS A 92 -13.72 -4.36 -2.36
C HIS A 92 -13.62 -3.64 -1.01
N ALA A 93 -13.56 -2.31 -0.98
CA ALA A 93 -13.57 -1.52 0.26
C ALA A 93 -14.98 -1.39 0.82
N THR A 94 -15.61 -2.53 1.13
CA THR A 94 -17.02 -2.65 1.54
C THR A 94 -17.18 -3.19 2.97
N GLY A 95 -16.15 -2.99 3.80
CA GLY A 95 -16.19 -3.43 5.19
C GLY A 95 -17.25 -2.72 6.03
N ALA A 96 -17.68 -3.36 7.10
CA ALA A 96 -18.67 -2.86 8.04
C ALA A 96 -18.24 -3.10 9.50
N GLY A 97 -18.94 -2.50 10.43
CA GLY A 97 -18.69 -2.64 11.87
C GLY A 97 -17.77 -1.56 12.42
N GLN A 98 -17.21 -1.85 13.59
CA GLN A 98 -16.29 -0.93 14.25
C GLN A 98 -14.91 -0.94 13.57
N PRO A 99 -14.12 0.12 13.69
CA PRO A 99 -12.76 0.12 13.15
C PRO A 99 -11.88 -0.88 13.91
N LEU A 100 -11.01 -1.55 13.17
CA LEU A 100 -9.90 -2.29 13.77
C LEU A 100 -9.00 -1.35 14.59
N PRO A 101 -8.42 -1.81 15.69
CA PRO A 101 -7.43 -1.04 16.44
C PRO A 101 -6.29 -0.57 15.51
N GLU A 102 -5.95 0.73 15.57
CA GLU A 102 -4.95 1.36 14.69
C GLU A 102 -3.62 0.59 14.63
N ARG A 103 -3.21 0.00 15.77
CA ARG A 103 -2.00 -0.82 15.86
C ARG A 103 -2.06 -2.06 14.97
N TYR A 104 -3.22 -2.70 14.82
CA TYR A 104 -3.36 -3.86 13.94
C TYR A 104 -3.31 -3.45 12.46
N VAL A 105 -3.91 -2.32 12.13
CA VAL A 105 -3.84 -1.76 10.78
C VAL A 105 -2.40 -1.35 10.45
N LYS A 106 -1.69 -0.71 11.38
CA LYS A 106 -0.26 -0.38 11.24
C LYS A 106 0.58 -1.64 11.03
N ALA A 107 0.32 -2.72 11.79
CA ALA A 107 1.01 -4.00 11.61
C ALA A 107 0.75 -4.60 10.22
N ALA A 108 -0.48 -4.53 9.73
CA ALA A 108 -0.83 -4.98 8.38
C ALA A 108 -0.12 -4.16 7.29
N MET A 109 -0.02 -2.84 7.45
CA MET A 109 0.76 -1.98 6.53
C MET A 109 2.24 -2.36 6.52
N VAL A 110 2.84 -2.59 7.70
CA VAL A 110 4.24 -3.04 7.82
C VAL A 110 4.43 -4.39 7.12
N ALA A 111 3.57 -5.37 7.36
CA ALA A 111 3.65 -6.68 6.73
C ALA A 111 3.51 -6.57 5.19
N ARG A 112 2.60 -5.72 4.71
CA ARG A 112 2.43 -5.46 3.28
C ARG A 112 3.66 -4.79 2.67
N LEU A 113 4.24 -3.80 3.35
CA LEU A 113 5.47 -3.15 2.93
C LEU A 113 6.60 -4.18 2.74
N TYR A 114 6.85 -5.02 3.74
CA TYR A 114 7.87 -6.08 3.63
C TYR A 114 7.58 -7.10 2.53
N THR A 115 6.31 -7.39 2.24
CA THR A 115 5.95 -8.21 1.07
C THR A 115 6.38 -7.56 -0.24
N PHE A 116 6.21 -6.26 -0.38
CA PHE A 116 6.64 -5.51 -1.56
C PHE A 116 8.16 -5.48 -1.69
N LEU A 117 8.88 -5.27 -0.59
CA LEU A 117 10.35 -5.21 -0.55
C LEU A 117 11.03 -6.52 -0.93
N GLN A 118 10.28 -7.64 -1.00
CA GLN A 118 10.81 -8.88 -1.61
C GLN A 118 11.07 -8.75 -3.12
N GLY A 119 10.55 -7.70 -3.78
CA GLY A 119 10.73 -7.49 -5.21
C GLY A 119 10.05 -8.52 -6.10
N LYS A 120 8.92 -9.08 -5.67
CA LYS A 120 8.16 -10.12 -6.41
C LYS A 120 6.73 -9.71 -6.77
N SER A 121 6.33 -8.52 -6.37
CA SER A 121 4.94 -8.05 -6.54
C SER A 121 4.74 -7.15 -7.76
N GLY A 122 5.79 -6.72 -8.44
CA GLY A 122 5.71 -5.83 -9.59
C GLY A 122 5.10 -4.46 -9.28
N VAL A 123 5.13 -4.01 -8.02
CA VAL A 123 4.59 -2.72 -7.61
C VAL A 123 5.59 -1.60 -7.86
N HIS A 124 5.07 -0.40 -8.17
CA HIS A 124 5.91 0.78 -8.32
C HIS A 124 6.48 1.24 -6.96
N LYS A 125 7.73 1.69 -6.95
CA LYS A 125 8.43 2.10 -5.71
C LYS A 125 7.71 3.21 -4.94
N GLU A 126 7.00 4.11 -5.64
CA GLU A 126 6.23 5.19 -4.99
C GLU A 126 5.16 4.67 -4.03
N LEU A 127 4.57 3.49 -4.30
CA LEU A 127 3.62 2.87 -3.38
C LEU A 127 4.29 2.46 -2.08
N ALA A 128 5.47 1.85 -2.14
CA ALA A 128 6.23 1.47 -0.95
C ALA A 128 6.68 2.71 -0.13
N LEU A 129 7.10 3.77 -0.82
CA LEU A 129 7.45 5.04 -0.17
C LEU A 129 6.24 5.67 0.51
N LEU A 130 5.07 5.68 -0.13
CA LEU A 130 3.86 6.25 0.45
C LEU A 130 3.41 5.47 1.70
N ILE A 131 3.44 4.13 1.67
CA ILE A 131 3.15 3.31 2.85
C ILE A 131 4.13 3.62 3.98
N THR A 132 5.42 3.78 3.68
CA THR A 132 6.43 4.17 4.67
C THR A 132 6.10 5.52 5.31
N GLU A 133 5.68 6.51 4.51
CA GLU A 133 5.26 7.81 5.03
C GLU A 133 4.00 7.71 5.91
N PHE A 134 3.01 6.88 5.54
CA PHE A 134 1.84 6.63 6.38
C PHE A 134 2.25 6.07 7.75
N ILE A 135 3.13 5.05 7.76
CA ILE A 135 3.63 4.44 8.99
C ILE A 135 4.37 5.47 9.85
N ASN A 136 5.28 6.22 9.26
CA ASN A 136 6.16 7.17 9.95
C ASN A 136 5.40 8.37 10.52
N ARG A 137 4.33 8.80 9.85
CA ARG A 137 3.54 9.96 10.28
C ARG A 137 2.33 9.59 11.13
N GLY A 138 2.14 8.31 11.44
CA GLY A 138 0.97 7.84 12.19
C GLY A 138 -0.34 8.07 11.44
N ILE A 139 -0.35 8.03 10.11
CA ILE A 139 -1.54 8.07 9.29
C ILE A 139 -2.05 6.64 9.17
N THR A 140 -3.15 6.31 9.85
CA THR A 140 -3.66 4.95 9.91
C THR A 140 -4.99 4.84 9.16
N PRO A 141 -5.09 4.02 8.10
CA PRO A 141 -6.34 3.79 7.39
C PRO A 141 -7.50 3.37 8.33
N TYR A 142 -8.70 3.90 8.07
CA TYR A 142 -9.91 3.40 8.70
C TYR A 142 -10.29 2.08 8.06
N VAL A 143 -10.14 0.98 8.79
CA VAL A 143 -10.42 -0.37 8.32
C VAL A 143 -11.49 -0.99 9.21
N PRO A 144 -12.70 -1.26 8.70
CA PRO A 144 -13.74 -1.95 9.45
C PRO A 144 -13.38 -3.40 9.80
N GLU A 145 -13.92 -3.90 10.90
CA GLU A 145 -13.61 -5.24 11.42
C GLU A 145 -14.22 -6.38 10.60
N HIS A 146 -15.36 -6.15 9.92
CA HIS A 146 -16.07 -7.16 9.16
C HIS A 146 -16.00 -6.93 7.65
N GLY A 147 -16.06 -8.01 6.87
CA GLY A 147 -16.15 -7.97 5.41
C GLY A 147 -15.32 -9.03 4.68
N SER A 148 -14.27 -9.54 5.31
CA SER A 148 -13.52 -10.66 4.75
C SER A 148 -14.23 -11.98 4.95
N VAL A 149 -14.22 -12.78 3.88
CA VAL A 149 -14.65 -14.19 3.93
C VAL A 149 -13.42 -15.02 3.64
N GLY A 150 -12.95 -15.81 4.60
CA GLY A 150 -11.65 -16.48 4.60
C GLY A 150 -11.30 -17.39 3.41
N ALA A 151 -12.18 -17.49 2.40
CA ALA A 151 -11.96 -18.30 1.20
C ALA A 151 -11.02 -17.66 0.16
N SER A 152 -10.83 -16.33 0.18
CA SER A 152 -10.07 -15.60 -0.86
C SER A 152 -9.03 -14.62 -0.29
N GLY A 153 -8.64 -14.80 0.97
CA GLY A 153 -7.77 -13.88 1.69
C GLY A 153 -8.51 -12.62 2.16
N ASP A 154 -7.80 -11.74 2.83
CA ASP A 154 -8.36 -10.56 3.50
C ASP A 154 -8.50 -9.38 2.52
N LEU A 155 -9.26 -9.57 1.45
CA LEU A 155 -9.41 -8.59 0.36
C LEU A 155 -10.00 -7.28 0.85
N VAL A 156 -11.03 -7.32 1.70
CA VAL A 156 -11.76 -6.13 2.16
C VAL A 156 -10.86 -5.22 3.01
N GLN A 157 -10.17 -5.77 4.00
CA GLN A 157 -9.29 -4.99 4.88
C GLN A 157 -8.13 -4.38 4.09
N LEU A 158 -7.53 -5.14 3.18
CA LEU A 158 -6.46 -4.64 2.31
C LEU A 158 -6.96 -3.61 1.30
N ALA A 159 -8.20 -3.73 0.82
CA ALA A 159 -8.82 -2.73 -0.05
C ALA A 159 -9.05 -1.39 0.66
N HIS A 160 -9.45 -1.41 1.95
CA HIS A 160 -9.54 -0.18 2.75
C HIS A 160 -8.18 0.50 2.92
N ILE A 161 -7.10 -0.27 3.14
CA ILE A 161 -5.74 0.29 3.15
C ILE A 161 -5.40 0.90 1.79
N ALA A 162 -5.64 0.17 0.70
CA ALA A 162 -5.36 0.63 -0.66
C ALA A 162 -6.18 1.87 -1.03
N LEU A 163 -7.44 1.97 -0.56
CA LEU A 163 -8.31 3.11 -0.78
C LEU A 163 -7.69 4.42 -0.26
N THR A 164 -7.08 4.38 0.93
CA THR A 164 -6.41 5.56 1.49
C THR A 164 -5.12 5.91 0.73
N LEU A 165 -4.42 4.92 0.21
CA LEU A 165 -3.20 5.18 -0.59
C LEU A 165 -3.51 5.87 -1.92
N ILE A 166 -4.70 5.68 -2.49
CA ILE A 166 -5.17 6.43 -3.67
C ILE A 166 -5.86 7.76 -3.31
N GLY A 167 -5.86 8.15 -2.03
CA GLY A 167 -6.38 9.43 -1.55
C GLY A 167 -7.87 9.44 -1.25
N GLU A 168 -8.51 8.28 -1.18
CA GLU A 168 -9.94 8.14 -0.91
C GLU A 168 -10.18 7.54 0.50
N GLY A 169 -11.44 7.57 0.95
CA GLY A 169 -11.81 7.03 2.25
C GLY A 169 -11.33 7.88 3.43
N GLU A 170 -11.20 7.24 4.59
CA GLU A 170 -10.91 7.91 5.84
C GLU A 170 -9.67 7.32 6.53
N VAL A 171 -9.00 8.14 7.34
CA VAL A 171 -7.84 7.75 8.16
C VAL A 171 -8.02 8.23 9.59
N PHE A 172 -7.38 7.56 10.52
CA PHE A 172 -7.07 8.12 11.83
C PHE A 172 -5.76 8.89 11.73
N TYR A 173 -5.78 10.13 12.15
CA TYR A 173 -4.61 11.00 12.20
C TYR A 173 -4.73 11.97 13.38
N GLN A 174 -3.70 12.02 14.23
CA GLN A 174 -3.69 12.85 15.46
C GLN A 174 -4.91 12.57 16.36
N GLY A 175 -5.27 11.28 16.53
CA GLY A 175 -6.37 10.84 17.38
C GLY A 175 -7.77 11.15 16.86
N LYS A 176 -7.91 11.56 15.59
CA LYS A 176 -9.20 11.89 14.97
C LYS A 176 -9.38 11.14 13.65
N LYS A 177 -10.62 10.73 13.39
CA LYS A 177 -11.02 10.23 12.08
C LYS A 177 -11.19 11.40 11.11
N ARG A 178 -10.51 11.36 9.96
CA ARG A 178 -10.42 12.45 8.99
C ARG A 178 -10.47 11.92 7.56
N ASP A 179 -10.88 12.78 6.65
CA ASP A 179 -10.81 12.53 5.22
C ASP A 179 -9.34 12.36 4.76
N THR A 180 -9.10 11.32 3.96
CA THR A 180 -7.74 10.97 3.53
C THR A 180 -7.09 12.06 2.68
N ALA A 181 -7.82 12.60 1.68
CA ALA A 181 -7.27 13.61 0.77
C ALA A 181 -6.82 14.86 1.54
N SER A 182 -7.61 15.27 2.55
CA SER A 182 -7.28 16.41 3.41
C SER A 182 -6.01 16.18 4.24
N VAL A 183 -5.84 14.96 4.80
CA VAL A 183 -4.65 14.61 5.59
C VAL A 183 -3.42 14.52 4.70
N LEU A 184 -3.53 13.96 3.50
CA LEU A 184 -2.42 13.91 2.55
C LEU A 184 -1.96 15.31 2.16
N ALA A 185 -2.89 16.20 1.81
CA ALA A 185 -2.59 17.58 1.44
C ALA A 185 -1.89 18.34 2.58
N GLU A 186 -2.38 18.23 3.81
CA GLU A 186 -1.77 18.82 5.01
C GLU A 186 -0.33 18.34 5.24
N ASN A 187 -0.05 17.08 4.92
CA ASN A 187 1.27 16.48 5.07
C ASN A 187 2.17 16.63 3.82
N GLY A 188 1.73 17.32 2.77
CA GLY A 188 2.49 17.45 1.52
C GLY A 188 2.67 16.13 0.77
N LEU A 189 1.83 15.13 1.05
CA LEU A 189 1.83 13.83 0.39
C LEU A 189 0.89 13.86 -0.82
N GLN A 190 1.24 13.08 -1.84
CA GLN A 190 0.40 12.91 -3.02
C GLN A 190 -0.23 11.51 -3.00
N PRO A 191 -1.51 11.37 -3.35
CA PRO A 191 -2.11 10.07 -3.58
C PRO A 191 -1.33 9.27 -4.62
N PHE A 192 -1.25 7.97 -4.41
CA PHE A 192 -0.66 7.07 -5.40
C PHE A 192 -1.50 7.05 -6.67
N LYS A 193 -0.87 7.27 -7.80
CA LYS A 193 -1.52 7.15 -9.12
C LYS A 193 -1.19 5.80 -9.73
N MET A 194 -2.23 5.12 -10.26
CA MET A 194 -2.01 3.86 -10.96
C MET A 194 -1.13 4.10 -12.18
N HIS A 195 0.00 3.42 -12.25
CA HIS A 195 0.89 3.49 -13.41
C HIS A 195 0.33 2.57 -14.50
N ILE A 196 -0.02 3.17 -15.64
CA ILE A 196 -0.32 2.42 -16.85
C ILE A 196 0.99 1.83 -17.37
N ARG A 197 0.94 0.63 -17.86
CA ARG A 197 2.10 -0.12 -18.34
C ARG A 197 2.54 0.33 -19.71
#